data_94b43b97f578064d23469cbf84ff2c0d
#
_entry.id   94b43b97f578064d23469cbf84ff2c0d
#
_cell.length_a   1.000
_cell.length_b   1.000
_cell.length_c   1.000
_cell.angle_alpha   90.00
_cell.angle_beta   90.00
_cell.angle_gamma   90.00
#
_symmetry.space_group_name_H-M   'P 1'
#
loop_
_entity.id
_entity.type
_entity.pdbx_description
1 polymer ?
#
loop_
_entity_poly.entity_id
_entity_poly.type
_entity_poly.pdbx_seq_one_letter_code
_entity_poly.pdbx_strand_id
1 'polypeptide(L)'
;MLKSLKLFTTIILSANLAFANSADDINTSKDFITKLSEDTISLIQDTKLEEKKKVNLLKDKFLENVDVKWISRFVLGPNFRELTSAQQDEFSNLYREFLVNAYVPKFKEFNQDKIRIES
;
A
#
# COMPACT_ATOMS: atom_id res chain seq x y z
N MET A 1 35.92 -20.92 28.29
CA MET A 1 36.12 -19.59 27.72
C MET A 1 35.89 -19.54 26.20
N LEU A 2 36.42 -20.44 25.43
CA LEU A 2 36.24 -20.46 23.95
C LEU A 2 34.83 -20.76 23.48
N LYS A 3 33.98 -21.44 24.24
CA LYS A 3 32.58 -21.75 23.86
C LYS A 3 31.65 -20.52 23.99
N SER A 4 31.91 -19.64 24.94
CA SER A 4 31.12 -18.41 25.13
C SER A 4 31.44 -17.35 24.07
N LEU A 5 32.67 -17.34 23.56
CA LEU A 5 33.06 -16.40 22.50
C LEU A 5 32.41 -16.72 21.16
N LYS A 6 32.23 -18.01 20.81
CA LYS A 6 31.54 -18.43 19.60
C LYS A 6 30.04 -18.11 19.60
N LEU A 7 29.40 -18.21 20.77
CA LEU A 7 27.99 -17.87 20.92
C LEU A 7 27.74 -16.35 20.74
N PHE A 8 28.64 -15.53 21.25
CA PHE A 8 28.55 -14.07 21.12
C PHE A 8 28.74 -13.60 19.67
N THR A 9 29.65 -14.23 18.94
CA THR A 9 29.92 -13.94 17.52
C THR A 9 28.71 -14.29 16.64
N THR A 10 28.02 -15.40 16.94
CA THR A 10 26.82 -15.81 16.19
C THR A 10 25.64 -14.89 16.40
N ILE A 11 25.46 -14.36 17.61
CA ILE A 11 24.39 -13.41 17.93
C ILE A 11 24.63 -12.06 17.24
N ILE A 12 25.87 -11.58 17.17
CA ILE A 12 26.20 -10.32 16.48
C ILE A 12 25.98 -10.45 14.97
N LEU A 13 26.27 -11.62 14.38
CA LEU A 13 26.10 -11.85 12.95
C LEU A 13 24.61 -11.90 12.56
N SER A 14 23.78 -12.51 13.41
CA SER A 14 22.32 -12.55 13.18
C SER A 14 21.63 -11.18 13.32
N ALA A 15 22.13 -10.33 14.21
CA ALA A 15 21.62 -8.96 14.34
C ALA A 15 21.92 -8.10 13.11
N ASN A 16 23.10 -8.25 12.51
CA ASN A 16 23.44 -7.52 11.27
C ASN A 16 22.60 -7.94 10.06
N LEU A 17 22.20 -9.21 9.95
CA LEU A 17 21.31 -9.68 8.89
C LEU A 17 19.89 -9.10 9.01
N ALA A 18 19.37 -8.93 10.23
CA ALA A 18 18.07 -8.33 10.45
C ALA A 18 18.03 -6.83 10.05
N PHE A 19 19.10 -6.09 10.30
CA PHE A 19 19.21 -4.68 9.89
C PHE A 19 19.36 -4.50 8.38
N ALA A 20 20.08 -5.41 7.70
CA ALA A 20 20.22 -5.35 6.25
C ALA A 20 18.86 -5.56 5.54
N ASN A 21 18.05 -6.50 5.97
CA ASN A 21 16.73 -6.76 5.40
C ASN A 21 15.79 -5.55 5.59
N SER A 22 15.80 -4.90 6.75
CA SER A 22 14.92 -3.75 6.99
C SER A 22 15.27 -2.54 6.12
N ALA A 23 16.54 -2.31 5.80
CA ALA A 23 16.97 -1.23 4.92
C ALA A 23 16.55 -1.48 3.47
N ASP A 24 16.68 -2.71 2.98
CA ASP A 24 16.25 -3.10 1.64
C ASP A 24 14.71 -2.99 1.49
N ASP A 25 13.96 -3.38 2.51
CA ASP A 25 12.50 -3.27 2.53
C ASP A 25 12.05 -1.79 2.50
N ILE A 26 12.75 -0.91 3.21
CA ILE A 26 12.46 0.53 3.21
C ILE A 26 12.74 1.14 1.84
N ASN A 27 13.87 0.82 1.21
CA ASN A 27 14.21 1.32 -0.12
C ASN A 27 13.21 0.81 -1.18
N THR A 28 12.85 -0.47 -1.14
CA THR A 28 11.85 -1.05 -2.03
C THR A 28 10.49 -0.39 -1.87
N SER A 29 10.07 -0.10 -0.64
CA SER A 29 8.81 0.60 -0.36
C SER A 29 8.84 2.03 -0.86
N LYS A 30 9.97 2.74 -0.68
CA LYS A 30 10.16 4.10 -1.17
C LYS A 30 10.10 4.17 -2.70
N ASP A 31 10.79 3.27 -3.39
CA ASP A 31 10.77 3.18 -4.85
C ASP A 31 9.38 2.86 -5.38
N PHE A 32 8.66 1.96 -4.73
CA PHE A 32 7.28 1.64 -5.07
C PHE A 32 6.36 2.85 -4.96
N ILE A 33 6.39 3.57 -3.83
CA ILE A 33 5.57 4.77 -3.62
C ILE A 33 5.94 5.88 -4.59
N THR A 34 7.23 6.09 -4.86
CA THR A 34 7.70 7.07 -5.83
C THR A 34 7.13 6.77 -7.21
N LYS A 35 7.32 5.54 -7.69
CA LYS A 35 6.81 5.13 -8.99
C LYS A 35 5.28 5.21 -9.10
N LEU A 36 4.57 4.76 -8.07
CA LEU A 36 3.11 4.85 -8.03
C LEU A 36 2.63 6.30 -8.09
N SER A 37 3.32 7.21 -7.41
CA SER A 37 3.02 8.64 -7.42
C SER A 37 3.27 9.26 -8.79
N GLU A 38 4.41 8.98 -9.40
CA GLU A 38 4.77 9.49 -10.75
C GLU A 38 3.78 9.00 -11.81
N ASP A 39 3.46 7.71 -11.82
CA ASP A 39 2.49 7.12 -12.72
C ASP A 39 1.08 7.73 -12.55
N THR A 40 0.67 7.98 -11.32
CA THR A 40 -0.63 8.57 -11.00
C THR A 40 -0.69 10.03 -11.46
N ILE A 41 0.34 10.81 -11.20
CA ILE A 41 0.44 12.21 -11.64
C ILE A 41 0.43 12.29 -13.17
N SER A 42 1.21 11.45 -13.84
CA SER A 42 1.26 11.38 -15.31
C SER A 42 -0.12 11.10 -15.90
N LEU A 43 -0.88 10.18 -15.29
CA LEU A 43 -2.25 9.87 -15.69
C LEU A 43 -3.20 11.06 -15.50
N ILE A 44 -3.08 11.77 -14.37
CA ILE A 44 -3.93 12.94 -14.08
C ILE A 44 -3.65 14.08 -15.08
N GLN A 45 -2.39 14.28 -15.43
CA GLN A 45 -1.94 15.36 -16.32
C GLN A 45 -2.13 15.05 -17.81
N ASP A 46 -2.48 13.83 -18.18
CA ASP A 46 -2.69 13.47 -19.58
C ASP A 46 -3.92 14.17 -20.15
N THR A 47 -3.68 15.18 -20.96
CA THR A 47 -4.73 15.98 -21.62
C THR A 47 -5.39 15.28 -22.81
N LYS A 48 -4.83 14.17 -23.28
CA LYS A 48 -5.36 13.40 -24.41
C LYS A 48 -6.41 12.38 -23.98
N LEU A 49 -6.46 12.05 -22.71
CA LEU A 49 -7.44 11.12 -22.15
C LEU A 49 -8.75 11.83 -21.84
N GLU A 50 -9.85 11.23 -22.28
CA GLU A 50 -11.19 11.65 -21.83
C GLU A 50 -11.31 11.50 -20.31
N GLU A 51 -12.02 12.42 -19.68
CA GLU A 51 -12.18 12.49 -18.23
C GLU A 51 -12.74 11.19 -17.64
N LYS A 52 -13.74 10.60 -18.27
CA LYS A 52 -14.32 9.32 -17.85
C LYS A 52 -13.31 8.18 -17.90
N LYS A 53 -12.49 8.12 -18.94
CA LYS A 53 -11.44 7.10 -19.08
C LYS A 53 -10.35 7.30 -18.01
N LYS A 54 -9.98 8.55 -17.75
CA LYS A 54 -9.02 8.91 -16.70
C LYS A 54 -9.49 8.44 -15.32
N VAL A 55 -10.74 8.70 -14.96
CA VAL A 55 -11.34 8.24 -13.70
C VAL A 55 -11.31 6.72 -13.57
N ASN A 56 -11.64 5.99 -14.64
CA ASN A 56 -11.61 4.53 -14.62
C ASN A 56 -10.17 4.00 -14.41
N LEU A 57 -9.19 4.57 -15.09
CA LEU A 57 -7.79 4.19 -14.94
C LEU A 57 -7.26 4.51 -13.52
N LEU A 58 -7.66 5.63 -12.94
CA LEU A 58 -7.31 5.97 -11.55
C LEU A 58 -7.95 4.99 -10.55
N LYS A 59 -9.20 4.61 -10.80
CA LYS A 59 -9.90 3.60 -10.00
C LYS A 59 -9.18 2.25 -10.07
N ASP A 60 -8.85 1.78 -11.27
CA ASP A 60 -8.16 0.50 -11.47
C ASP A 60 -6.80 0.53 -10.78
N LYS A 61 -6.02 1.59 -10.97
CA LYS A 61 -4.72 1.75 -10.33
C LYS A 61 -4.83 1.77 -8.80
N PHE A 62 -5.84 2.42 -8.25
CA PHE A 62 -6.10 2.41 -6.81
C PHE A 62 -6.39 0.99 -6.31
N LEU A 63 -7.29 0.26 -6.98
CA LEU A 63 -7.70 -1.08 -6.56
C LEU A 63 -6.60 -2.14 -6.73
N GLU A 64 -5.70 -1.98 -7.68
CA GLU A 64 -4.54 -2.85 -7.87
C GLU A 64 -3.52 -2.73 -6.73
N ASN A 65 -3.45 -1.56 -6.08
CA ASN A 65 -2.47 -1.26 -5.05
C ASN A 65 -3.03 -1.24 -3.63
N VAL A 66 -4.32 -1.53 -3.45
CA VAL A 66 -5.00 -1.54 -2.15
C VAL A 66 -5.61 -2.92 -1.91
N ASP A 67 -5.14 -3.63 -0.89
CA ASP A 67 -5.76 -4.88 -0.44
C ASP A 67 -7.05 -4.57 0.34
N VAL A 68 -8.14 -4.42 -0.40
CA VAL A 68 -9.46 -4.11 0.15
C VAL A 68 -9.94 -5.19 1.12
N LYS A 69 -9.63 -6.45 0.86
CA LYS A 69 -10.05 -7.56 1.72
C LYS A 69 -9.33 -7.52 3.07
N TRP A 70 -8.03 -7.23 3.05
CA TRP A 70 -7.25 -7.06 4.27
C TRP A 70 -7.74 -5.86 5.09
N ILE A 71 -7.96 -4.71 4.43
CA ILE A 71 -8.46 -3.49 5.09
C ILE A 71 -9.86 -3.74 5.68
N SER A 72 -10.75 -4.40 4.95
CA SER A 72 -12.09 -4.77 5.45
C SER A 72 -12.02 -5.58 6.73
N ARG A 73 -11.12 -6.56 6.76
CA ARG A 73 -10.87 -7.37 7.97
C ARG A 73 -10.33 -6.52 9.12
N PHE A 74 -9.41 -5.62 8.83
CA PHE A 74 -8.83 -4.73 9.82
C PHE A 74 -9.88 -3.78 10.41
N VAL A 75 -10.72 -3.18 9.57
CA VAL A 75 -11.76 -2.21 9.98
C VAL A 75 -12.82 -2.88 10.86
N LEU A 76 -13.27 -4.08 10.50
CA LEU A 76 -14.24 -4.83 11.30
C LEU A 76 -13.63 -5.46 12.56
N GLY A 77 -12.32 -5.67 12.56
CA GLY A 77 -11.60 -6.26 13.68
C GLY A 77 -12.18 -7.62 14.09
N PRO A 78 -12.42 -7.85 15.40
CA PRO A 78 -12.97 -9.12 15.89
C PRO A 78 -14.31 -9.49 15.27
N ASN A 79 -15.16 -8.52 14.97
CA ASN A 79 -16.49 -8.73 14.39
C ASN A 79 -16.45 -9.42 13.02
N PHE A 80 -15.33 -9.30 12.29
CA PHE A 80 -15.17 -9.98 11.00
C PHE A 80 -15.31 -11.51 11.12
N ARG A 81 -14.87 -12.09 12.24
CA ARG A 81 -14.93 -13.54 12.48
C ARG A 81 -16.34 -14.03 12.78
N GLU A 82 -17.23 -13.15 13.22
CA GLU A 82 -18.62 -13.46 13.54
C GLU A 82 -19.52 -13.48 12.30
N LEU A 83 -19.00 -12.92 11.19
CA LEU A 83 -19.71 -12.89 9.91
C LEU A 83 -19.58 -14.21 9.16
N THR A 84 -20.62 -14.60 8.46
CA THR A 84 -20.54 -15.67 7.46
C THR A 84 -19.64 -15.26 6.29
N SER A 85 -19.13 -16.23 5.51
CA SER A 85 -18.32 -15.92 4.33
C SER A 85 -19.04 -15.00 3.35
N ALA A 86 -20.35 -15.22 3.14
CA ALA A 86 -21.15 -14.35 2.27
C ALA A 86 -21.24 -12.91 2.79
N GLN A 87 -21.41 -12.72 4.11
CA GLN A 87 -21.43 -11.41 4.74
C GLN A 87 -20.05 -10.72 4.70
N GLN A 88 -18.96 -11.48 4.85
CA GLN A 88 -17.60 -10.97 4.70
C GLN A 88 -17.33 -10.45 3.29
N ASP A 89 -17.76 -11.19 2.28
CA ASP A 89 -17.62 -10.81 0.88
C ASP A 89 -18.50 -9.59 0.54
N GLU A 90 -19.74 -9.55 1.01
CA GLU A 90 -20.65 -8.42 0.85
C GLU A 90 -20.06 -7.16 1.48
N PHE A 91 -19.59 -7.23 2.71
CA PHE A 91 -18.94 -6.11 3.37
C PHE A 91 -17.71 -5.62 2.60
N SER A 92 -16.85 -6.53 2.15
CA SER A 92 -15.65 -6.18 1.39
C SER A 92 -15.99 -5.49 0.07
N ASN A 93 -17.05 -5.90 -0.61
CA ASN A 93 -17.51 -5.26 -1.84
C ASN A 93 -18.09 -3.86 -1.58
N LEU A 94 -18.93 -3.69 -0.56
CA LEU A 94 -19.46 -2.39 -0.17
C LEU A 94 -18.35 -1.44 0.28
N TYR A 95 -17.40 -1.94 1.03
CA TYR A 95 -16.25 -1.16 1.49
C TYR A 95 -15.33 -0.75 0.33
N ARG A 96 -15.16 -1.61 -0.66
CA ARG A 96 -14.46 -1.31 -1.92
C ARG A 96 -15.10 -0.12 -2.64
N GLU A 97 -16.42 -0.15 -2.80
CA GLU A 97 -17.16 0.95 -3.42
C GLU A 97 -17.02 2.25 -2.61
N PHE A 98 -17.13 2.15 -1.31
CA PHE A 98 -16.90 3.29 -0.41
C PHE A 98 -15.51 3.90 -0.59
N LEU A 99 -14.45 3.08 -0.59
CA LEU A 99 -13.08 3.56 -0.77
C LEU A 99 -12.88 4.23 -2.14
N VAL A 100 -13.40 3.63 -3.20
CA VAL A 100 -13.32 4.21 -4.56
C VAL A 100 -14.02 5.56 -4.60
N ASN A 101 -15.23 5.66 -4.08
CA ASN A 101 -16.01 6.90 -4.10
C ASN A 101 -15.40 7.99 -3.20
N ALA A 102 -14.75 7.60 -2.11
CA ALA A 102 -14.11 8.55 -1.20
C ALA A 102 -12.77 9.08 -1.70
N TYR A 103 -11.95 8.23 -2.34
CA TYR A 103 -10.56 8.55 -2.65
C TYR A 103 -10.29 8.87 -4.12
N VAL A 104 -10.92 8.18 -5.08
CA VAL A 104 -10.65 8.41 -6.51
C VAL A 104 -10.90 9.84 -6.95
N PRO A 105 -11.98 10.54 -6.54
CA PRO A 105 -12.19 11.94 -6.90
C PRO A 105 -11.08 12.86 -6.37
N LYS A 106 -10.46 12.52 -5.25
CA LYS A 106 -9.39 13.31 -4.64
C LYS A 106 -8.07 13.23 -5.41
N PHE A 107 -7.83 12.16 -6.14
CA PHE A 107 -6.62 12.03 -6.97
C PHE A 107 -6.51 13.10 -8.04
N LYS A 108 -7.62 13.66 -8.51
CA LYS A 108 -7.62 14.77 -9.48
C LYS A 108 -7.02 16.06 -8.92
N GLU A 109 -6.98 16.20 -7.60
CA GLU A 109 -6.43 17.35 -6.91
C GLU A 109 -4.92 17.25 -6.69
N PHE A 110 -4.32 16.09 -6.95
CA PHE A 110 -2.88 15.88 -6.78
C PHE A 110 -2.09 16.51 -7.93
N ASN A 111 -1.04 17.23 -7.57
CA ASN A 111 0.01 17.67 -8.47
C ASN A 111 1.38 17.35 -7.86
N GLN A 112 2.43 17.39 -8.66
CA GLN A 112 3.79 17.04 -8.23
C GLN A 112 4.27 17.82 -6.99
N ASP A 113 3.81 19.06 -6.83
CA ASP A 113 4.24 19.92 -5.73
C ASP A 113 3.68 19.49 -4.37
N LYS A 114 2.65 18.65 -4.37
CA LYS A 114 1.97 18.18 -3.14
C LYS A 114 2.47 16.81 -2.64
N ILE A 115 3.27 16.10 -3.43
CA ILE A 115 3.81 14.79 -3.04
C ILE A 115 5.29 14.95 -2.75
N ARG A 116 5.64 14.89 -1.47
CA ARG A 116 7.02 14.90 -1.00
C ARG A 116 7.25 13.65 -0.14
N ILE A 117 8.21 12.82 -0.54
CA ILE A 117 8.63 11.67 0.25
C ILE A 117 9.79 12.14 1.10
N GLU A 118 9.56 12.28 2.40
CA GLU A 118 10.60 12.59 3.38
C GLU A 118 11.33 11.31 3.79
N SER A 119 12.67 11.39 3.80
CA SER A 119 13.57 10.29 4.17
C SER A 119 13.86 10.30 5.67
#